data_bcdd810f655997c7f5c3ecf6cfd1a6ed
#
_entry.id   bcdd810f655997c7f5c3ecf6cfd1a6ed
#
_cell.length_a   1.000
_cell.length_b   1.000
_cell.length_c   1.000
_cell.angle_alpha   90.00
_cell.angle_beta   90.00
_cell.angle_gamma   90.00
#
_symmetry.space_group_name_H-M   'P 1'
#
loop_
_entity.id
_entity.type
_entity.pdbx_description
1 polymer ?
#
loop_
_entity_poly.entity_id
_entity_poly.type
_entity_poly.pdbx_seq_one_letter_code
_entity_poly.pdbx_strand_id
1 'polypeptide(L)'
;MEIVFIGSSAFGLRCLESCIGLPDIKVKGVITAPEKFPISYSSSGVTNVLHADVAKLAKSHSIPSRKLSRSMNDPILFEAITEWAPEAFLVAGWYHMIPKKWRHLAPAYGLHASLLPDYSGGAPPVWAMIRGEKKTGITLFQMNDGVDSGPIVGQKEEPIFLDDSIATLYARIEDRGLELVKEALPKLSQGKIKLRLQDESKRRIMPQRSP
;
A
#
# COMPACT_ATOMS: atom_id res chain seq x y z
N MET A 1 -2.99 16.57 -7.99
CA MET A 1 -3.92 15.50 -7.59
C MET A 1 -4.07 15.51 -6.08
N GLU A 2 -5.31 15.60 -5.58
CA GLU A 2 -5.62 15.57 -4.15
C GLU A 2 -5.80 14.13 -3.69
N ILE A 3 -5.02 13.67 -2.71
CA ILE A 3 -5.05 12.28 -2.26
C ILE A 3 -5.42 12.15 -0.79
N VAL A 4 -6.04 11.02 -0.43
CA VAL A 4 -6.07 10.51 0.93
C VAL A 4 -5.07 9.37 1.04
N PHE A 5 -4.15 9.51 1.99
CA PHE A 5 -3.14 8.49 2.28
C PHE A 5 -3.66 7.48 3.30
N ILE A 6 -3.36 6.19 3.10
CA ILE A 6 -3.76 5.11 4.00
C ILE A 6 -2.54 4.26 4.33
N GLY A 7 -2.12 4.25 5.59
CA GLY A 7 -0.95 3.48 6.02
C GLY A 7 -0.68 3.55 7.51
N SER A 8 0.08 2.56 8.04
CA SER A 8 0.37 2.44 9.47
C SER A 8 1.75 1.81 9.78
N SER A 9 2.59 1.62 8.76
CA SER A 9 3.93 1.03 8.92
C SER A 9 5.04 2.04 8.68
N ALA A 10 6.28 1.69 9.02
CA ALA A 10 7.47 2.48 8.71
C ALA A 10 7.59 2.77 7.21
N PHE A 11 7.32 1.78 6.36
CA PHE A 11 7.25 2.00 4.91
C PHE A 11 6.16 3.00 4.52
N GLY A 12 4.96 2.86 5.12
CA GLY A 12 3.86 3.82 4.91
C GLY A 12 4.24 5.24 5.32
N LEU A 13 4.96 5.39 6.46
CA LEU A 13 5.46 6.70 6.91
C LEU A 13 6.37 7.35 5.86
N ARG A 14 7.36 6.60 5.34
CA ARG A 14 8.27 7.05 4.28
C ARG A 14 7.54 7.40 2.98
N CYS A 15 6.50 6.63 2.62
CA CYS A 15 5.66 6.93 1.47
C CYS A 15 4.88 8.24 1.65
N LEU A 16 4.27 8.45 2.82
CA LEU A 16 3.57 9.70 3.13
C LEU A 16 4.50 10.91 3.06
N GLU A 17 5.68 10.83 3.67
CA GLU A 17 6.70 11.88 3.61
C GLU A 17 7.10 12.21 2.17
N SER A 18 7.28 11.17 1.32
CA SER A 18 7.55 11.34 -0.10
C SER A 18 6.39 12.06 -0.81
N CYS A 19 5.14 11.71 -0.51
CA CYS A 19 3.96 12.35 -1.12
C CYS A 19 3.84 13.83 -0.76
N ILE A 20 4.10 14.18 0.51
CA ILE A 20 4.07 15.57 0.99
C ILE A 20 5.09 16.43 0.23
N GLY A 21 6.24 15.88 -0.14
CA GLY A 21 7.29 16.56 -0.90
C GLY A 21 7.04 16.69 -2.42
N LEU A 22 6.02 16.04 -2.97
CA LEU A 22 5.74 16.09 -4.41
C LEU A 22 4.87 17.30 -4.80
N PRO A 23 5.32 18.16 -5.73
CA PRO A 23 4.64 19.44 -6.05
C PRO A 23 3.22 19.25 -6.62
N ASP A 24 2.98 18.16 -7.35
CA ASP A 24 1.68 17.88 -7.99
C ASP A 24 0.73 17.06 -7.12
N ILE A 25 1.13 16.75 -5.88
CA ILE A 25 0.37 15.91 -4.97
C ILE A 25 0.04 16.69 -3.70
N LYS A 26 -1.24 16.74 -3.36
CA LYS A 26 -1.73 17.35 -2.12
C LYS A 26 -2.40 16.28 -1.26
N VAL A 27 -1.85 16.03 -0.08
CA VAL A 27 -2.43 15.09 0.89
C VAL A 27 -3.55 15.80 1.66
N LYS A 28 -4.80 15.42 1.42
CA LYS A 28 -6.01 16.00 2.04
C LYS A 28 -6.33 15.40 3.39
N GLY A 29 -5.88 14.18 3.62
CA GLY A 29 -6.13 13.47 4.87
C GLY A 29 -5.35 12.17 4.95
N VAL A 30 -5.25 11.65 6.15
CA VAL A 30 -4.53 10.40 6.44
C VAL A 30 -5.40 9.46 7.25
N ILE A 31 -5.50 8.22 6.79
CA ILE A 31 -6.07 7.11 7.57
C ILE A 31 -4.92 6.24 8.07
N THR A 32 -4.89 5.99 9.37
CA THR A 32 -3.90 5.11 10.00
C THR A 32 -4.55 4.10 10.93
N ALA A 33 -3.81 3.11 11.42
CA ALA A 33 -4.29 2.11 12.36
C ALA A 33 -3.45 2.13 13.65
N PRO A 34 -3.99 1.63 14.77
CA PRO A 34 -3.18 1.39 15.97
C PRO A 34 -2.15 0.30 15.72
N GLU A 35 -1.14 0.23 16.59
CA GLU A 35 -0.13 -0.85 16.56
C GLU A 35 -0.76 -2.24 16.78
N LYS A 36 -1.77 -2.31 17.66
CA LYS A 36 -2.54 -3.54 17.92
C LYS A 36 -3.94 -3.39 17.35
N PHE A 37 -4.37 -4.34 16.54
CA PHE A 37 -5.69 -4.32 15.93
C PHE A 37 -6.21 -5.75 15.66
N PRO A 38 -7.54 -5.97 15.68
CA PRO A 38 -8.13 -7.24 15.26
C PRO A 38 -8.02 -7.40 13.75
N ILE A 39 -7.84 -8.63 13.28
CA ILE A 39 -7.81 -8.97 11.86
C ILE A 39 -8.61 -10.26 11.63
N SER A 40 -9.07 -10.51 10.41
CA SER A 40 -9.99 -11.61 10.08
C SER A 40 -9.48 -13.01 10.46
N TYR A 41 -8.17 -13.24 10.48
CA TYR A 41 -7.57 -14.51 10.83
C TYR A 41 -7.06 -14.60 12.30
N SER A 42 -7.25 -13.54 13.12
CA SER A 42 -6.88 -13.52 14.54
C SER A 42 -7.86 -12.67 15.35
N SER A 43 -8.76 -13.33 16.09
CA SER A 43 -9.71 -12.65 16.96
C SER A 43 -9.05 -11.98 18.18
N SER A 44 -7.90 -12.49 18.64
CA SER A 44 -7.07 -11.88 19.69
C SER A 44 -6.31 -10.64 19.22
N GLY A 45 -6.35 -10.37 17.91
CA GLY A 45 -5.61 -9.29 17.26
C GLY A 45 -4.17 -9.65 16.94
N VAL A 46 -3.54 -8.77 16.20
CA VAL A 46 -2.12 -8.84 15.84
C VAL A 46 -1.43 -7.55 16.27
N THR A 47 -0.15 -7.65 16.61
CA THR A 47 0.72 -6.49 16.81
C THR A 47 1.48 -6.24 15.51
N ASN A 48 1.32 -5.06 14.94
CA ASN A 48 2.10 -4.63 13.79
C ASN A 48 3.51 -4.25 14.25
N VAL A 49 4.45 -5.16 14.13
CA VAL A 49 5.87 -4.94 14.50
C VAL A 49 6.57 -3.88 13.63
N LEU A 50 5.98 -3.53 12.48
CA LEU A 50 6.46 -2.48 11.59
C LEU A 50 5.69 -1.16 11.78
N HIS A 51 4.88 -1.04 12.84
CA HIS A 51 4.09 0.15 13.10
C HIS A 51 4.94 1.41 13.19
N ALA A 52 4.43 2.49 12.61
CA ALA A 52 4.99 3.83 12.74
C ALA A 52 3.87 4.85 12.97
N ASP A 53 4.19 5.92 13.70
CA ASP A 53 3.22 6.98 14.01
C ASP A 53 3.02 7.93 12.82
N VAL A 54 2.29 7.44 11.83
CA VAL A 54 1.92 8.19 10.61
C VAL A 54 1.06 9.42 10.96
N ALA A 55 0.26 9.35 12.03
CA ALA A 55 -0.56 10.47 12.50
C ALA A 55 0.29 11.64 13.02
N LYS A 56 1.42 11.36 13.65
CA LYS A 56 2.36 12.38 14.12
C LYS A 56 2.94 13.17 12.94
N LEU A 57 3.35 12.49 11.87
CA LEU A 57 3.82 13.14 10.65
C LEU A 57 2.71 13.98 10.00
N ALA A 58 1.51 13.44 9.87
CA ALA A 58 0.38 14.19 9.34
C ALA A 58 0.13 15.48 10.14
N LYS A 59 0.13 15.39 11.48
CA LYS A 59 -0.06 16.54 12.37
C LYS A 59 1.02 17.62 12.20
N SER A 60 2.30 17.23 12.03
CA SER A 60 3.39 18.21 11.84
C SER A 60 3.27 19.00 10.53
N HIS A 61 2.51 18.48 9.56
CA HIS A 61 2.19 19.14 8.29
C HIS A 61 0.76 19.71 8.23
N SER A 62 0.07 19.79 9.38
CA SER A 62 -1.33 20.28 9.47
C SER A 62 -2.30 19.47 8.58
N ILE A 63 -2.02 18.21 8.34
CA ILE A 63 -2.87 17.31 7.58
C ILE A 63 -3.82 16.59 8.55
N PRO A 64 -5.15 16.64 8.33
CA PRO A 64 -6.10 15.94 9.18
C PRO A 64 -5.89 14.42 9.11
N SER A 65 -6.06 13.74 10.23
CA SER A 65 -5.92 12.28 10.28
C SER A 65 -7.06 11.64 11.07
N ARG A 66 -7.35 10.38 10.71
CA ARG A 66 -8.27 9.51 11.44
C ARG A 66 -7.60 8.18 11.68
N LYS A 67 -7.81 7.64 12.87
CA LYS A 67 -7.29 6.33 13.27
C LYS A 67 -8.41 5.30 13.16
N LEU A 68 -8.10 4.18 12.53
CA LEU A 68 -9.01 3.03 12.48
C LEU A 68 -9.31 2.55 13.91
N SER A 69 -10.58 2.54 14.30
CA SER A 69 -11.01 2.11 15.63
C SER A 69 -11.43 0.64 15.65
N ARG A 70 -12.28 0.22 14.72
CA ARG A 70 -12.84 -1.14 14.67
C ARG A 70 -12.84 -1.73 13.26
N SER A 71 -13.32 -0.98 12.29
CA SER A 71 -13.57 -1.49 10.94
C SER A 71 -13.38 -0.40 9.89
N MET A 72 -12.90 -0.80 8.70
CA MET A 72 -12.88 0.06 7.51
C MET A 72 -14.28 0.47 7.03
N ASN A 73 -15.32 -0.18 7.54
CA ASN A 73 -16.72 0.16 7.25
C ASN A 73 -17.31 1.17 8.25
N ASP A 74 -16.50 1.70 9.18
CA ASP A 74 -16.92 2.71 10.13
C ASP A 74 -17.51 3.94 9.39
N PRO A 75 -18.76 4.34 9.70
CA PRO A 75 -19.39 5.52 9.07
C PRO A 75 -18.60 6.82 9.31
N ILE A 76 -18.01 6.99 10.48
CA ILE A 76 -17.22 8.19 10.83
C ILE A 76 -15.99 8.33 9.94
N LEU A 77 -15.31 7.20 9.62
CA LEU A 77 -14.21 7.23 8.68
C LEU A 77 -14.67 7.57 7.26
N PHE A 78 -15.80 7.02 6.84
CA PHE A 78 -16.35 7.27 5.52
C PHE A 78 -16.81 8.73 5.35
N GLU A 79 -17.42 9.30 6.36
CA GLU A 79 -17.81 10.72 6.42
C GLU A 79 -16.58 11.64 6.28
N ALA A 80 -15.55 11.42 7.11
CA ALA A 80 -14.32 12.20 7.02
C ALA A 80 -13.66 12.12 5.63
N ILE A 81 -13.63 10.93 5.01
CA ILE A 81 -13.08 10.75 3.66
C ILE A 81 -13.92 11.52 2.63
N THR A 82 -15.23 11.48 2.77
CA THR A 82 -16.15 12.20 1.88
C THR A 82 -15.94 13.71 1.97
N GLU A 83 -15.75 14.25 3.19
CA GLU A 83 -15.41 15.66 3.42
C GLU A 83 -14.05 16.04 2.81
N TRP A 84 -13.06 15.15 2.86
CA TRP A 84 -11.74 15.39 2.26
C TRP A 84 -11.76 15.36 0.73
N ALA A 85 -12.81 14.79 0.13
CA ALA A 85 -13.06 14.75 -1.30
C ALA A 85 -11.81 14.37 -2.13
N PRO A 86 -11.21 13.19 -1.94
CA PRO A 86 -10.01 12.79 -2.65
C PRO A 86 -10.26 12.55 -4.13
N GLU A 87 -9.27 12.87 -4.97
CA GLU A 87 -9.20 12.42 -6.36
C GLU A 87 -8.61 11.00 -6.47
N ALA A 88 -7.85 10.56 -5.44
CA ALA A 88 -7.31 9.20 -5.34
C ALA A 88 -6.98 8.83 -3.90
N PHE A 89 -6.90 7.52 -3.64
CA PHE A 89 -6.28 6.96 -2.43
C PHE A 89 -4.90 6.40 -2.78
N LEU A 90 -3.91 6.65 -1.91
CA LEU A 90 -2.65 5.92 -1.92
C LEU A 90 -2.53 5.05 -0.67
N VAL A 91 -2.34 3.76 -0.87
CA VAL A 91 -2.30 2.74 0.18
C VAL A 91 -0.90 2.14 0.26
N ALA A 92 -0.22 2.31 1.39
CA ALA A 92 1.13 1.79 1.60
C ALA A 92 1.31 1.29 3.05
N GLY A 93 1.81 0.06 3.21
CA GLY A 93 2.00 -0.55 4.53
C GLY A 93 0.70 -0.66 5.32
N TRP A 94 -0.31 -1.26 4.72
CA TRP A 94 -1.66 -1.41 5.24
C TRP A 94 -2.11 -2.87 5.24
N TYR A 95 -2.93 -3.26 6.21
CA TYR A 95 -3.29 -4.66 6.45
C TYR A 95 -4.78 -4.98 6.26
N HIS A 96 -5.60 -3.98 5.95
CA HIS A 96 -7.03 -4.17 5.77
C HIS A 96 -7.45 -3.95 4.32
N MET A 97 -8.48 -4.65 3.88
CA MET A 97 -9.08 -4.42 2.57
C MET A 97 -9.71 -3.01 2.49
N ILE A 98 -9.50 -2.32 1.38
CA ILE A 98 -10.15 -1.03 1.12
C ILE A 98 -11.59 -1.28 0.66
N PRO A 99 -12.60 -0.78 1.39
CA PRO A 99 -14.00 -1.03 1.07
C PRO A 99 -14.38 -0.56 -0.35
N LYS A 100 -15.27 -1.30 -0.99
CA LYS A 100 -15.78 -0.96 -2.32
C LYS A 100 -16.37 0.45 -2.37
N LYS A 101 -17.11 0.87 -1.33
CA LYS A 101 -17.70 2.22 -1.23
C LYS A 101 -16.64 3.33 -1.28
N TRP A 102 -15.41 3.11 -0.75
CA TRP A 102 -14.31 4.07 -0.83
C TRP A 102 -13.75 4.14 -2.25
N ARG A 103 -13.56 2.97 -2.87
CA ARG A 103 -13.06 2.86 -4.26
C ARG A 103 -14.05 3.38 -5.31
N HIS A 104 -15.32 3.56 -4.93
CA HIS A 104 -16.33 4.25 -5.75
C HIS A 104 -16.29 5.77 -5.61
N LEU A 105 -15.76 6.31 -4.50
CA LEU A 105 -15.51 7.76 -4.36
C LEU A 105 -14.34 8.19 -5.24
N ALA A 106 -13.25 7.43 -5.20
CA ALA A 106 -12.04 7.71 -5.95
C ALA A 106 -11.23 6.41 -6.16
N PRO A 107 -10.40 6.32 -7.23
CA PRO A 107 -9.53 5.17 -7.43
C PRO A 107 -8.55 5.01 -6.28
N ALA A 108 -8.33 3.77 -5.84
CA ALA A 108 -7.36 3.44 -4.80
C ALA A 108 -6.15 2.75 -5.44
N TYR A 109 -4.97 3.27 -5.18
CA TYR A 109 -3.70 2.71 -5.65
C TYR A 109 -2.93 2.13 -4.47
N GLY A 110 -2.50 0.88 -4.60
CA GLY A 110 -1.78 0.14 -3.56
C GLY A 110 -0.38 -0.27 -3.99
N LEU A 111 0.53 -0.35 -3.01
CA LEU A 111 1.85 -0.93 -3.19
C LEU A 111 1.84 -2.38 -2.69
N HIS A 112 2.23 -3.31 -3.56
CA HIS A 112 2.36 -4.74 -3.28
C HIS A 112 3.78 -5.21 -3.55
N ALA A 113 4.39 -5.90 -2.58
CA ALA A 113 5.80 -6.26 -2.60
C ALA A 113 6.10 -7.50 -3.46
N SER A 114 5.62 -7.51 -4.70
CA SER A 114 5.93 -8.50 -5.74
C SER A 114 5.83 -7.89 -7.14
N LEU A 115 6.19 -8.66 -8.15
CA LEU A 115 5.99 -8.36 -9.56
C LEU A 115 4.66 -8.95 -10.02
N LEU A 116 3.54 -8.29 -9.69
CA LEU A 116 2.20 -8.74 -10.09
C LEU A 116 2.09 -9.02 -11.61
N PRO A 117 1.36 -10.06 -12.01
CA PRO A 117 0.36 -10.85 -11.28
C PRO A 117 0.94 -11.95 -10.39
N ASP A 118 2.25 -12.10 -10.38
CA ASP A 118 2.91 -13.13 -9.62
C ASP A 118 3.03 -12.77 -8.14
N TYR A 119 2.94 -13.77 -7.26
CA TYR A 119 3.00 -13.59 -5.80
C TYR A 119 1.95 -12.58 -5.27
N SER A 120 0.72 -12.59 -5.82
CA SER A 120 -0.41 -11.90 -5.19
C SER A 120 -0.78 -12.55 -3.86
N GLY A 121 -1.39 -11.80 -2.92
CA GLY A 121 -1.77 -12.31 -1.60
C GLY A 121 -0.74 -12.07 -0.51
N GLY A 122 -0.55 -13.06 0.39
CA GLY A 122 0.21 -12.87 1.64
C GLY A 122 1.73 -13.01 1.52
N ALA A 123 2.48 -12.15 2.22
CA ALA A 123 3.93 -12.23 2.43
C ALA A 123 4.79 -12.53 1.17
N PRO A 124 4.58 -11.84 0.04
CA PRO A 124 5.19 -12.20 -1.23
C PRO A 124 6.72 -12.30 -1.22
N PRO A 125 7.52 -11.39 -0.60
CA PRO A 125 8.98 -11.53 -0.60
C PRO A 125 9.45 -12.78 0.11
N VAL A 126 8.77 -13.18 1.18
CA VAL A 126 9.11 -14.41 1.93
C VAL A 126 8.88 -15.65 1.06
N TRP A 127 7.75 -15.69 0.34
CA TRP A 127 7.48 -16.79 -0.58
C TRP A 127 8.46 -16.84 -1.75
N ALA A 128 8.87 -15.67 -2.27
CA ALA A 128 9.89 -15.61 -3.31
C ALA A 128 11.23 -16.20 -2.84
N MET A 129 11.66 -15.85 -1.62
CA MET A 129 12.87 -16.42 -1.01
C MET A 129 12.75 -17.95 -0.78
N ILE A 130 11.64 -18.42 -0.19
CA ILE A 130 11.40 -19.86 0.05
C ILE A 130 11.44 -20.65 -1.25
N ARG A 131 10.94 -20.09 -2.35
CA ARG A 131 10.93 -20.74 -3.66
C ARG A 131 12.24 -20.62 -4.45
N GLY A 132 13.25 -19.95 -3.89
CA GLY A 132 14.54 -19.76 -4.53
C GLY A 132 14.51 -18.87 -5.77
N GLU A 133 13.55 -17.94 -5.83
CA GLU A 133 13.49 -16.96 -6.91
C GLU A 133 14.78 -16.12 -6.94
N LYS A 134 15.19 -15.70 -8.12
CA LYS A 134 16.39 -14.85 -8.31
C LYS A 134 16.09 -13.36 -8.23
N LYS A 135 14.82 -13.00 -8.35
CA LYS A 135 14.34 -11.63 -8.27
C LYS A 135 12.91 -11.59 -7.76
N THR A 136 12.56 -10.45 -7.22
CA THR A 136 11.21 -10.04 -6.85
C THR A 136 11.02 -8.57 -7.19
N GLY A 137 10.20 -7.83 -6.49
CA GLY A 137 10.06 -6.40 -6.70
C GLY A 137 8.87 -5.82 -5.97
N ILE A 138 8.41 -4.69 -6.48
CA ILE A 138 7.24 -4.00 -5.96
C ILE A 138 6.38 -3.48 -7.12
N THR A 139 5.08 -3.57 -6.95
CA THR A 139 4.08 -3.10 -7.92
C THR A 139 3.22 -2.02 -7.28
N LEU A 140 3.07 -0.89 -7.97
CA LEU A 140 1.98 0.06 -7.75
C LEU A 140 0.85 -0.31 -8.71
N PHE A 141 -0.35 -0.56 -8.18
CA PHE A 141 -1.50 -1.00 -8.97
C PHE A 141 -2.79 -0.34 -8.48
N GLN A 142 -3.79 -0.23 -9.33
CA GLN A 142 -5.13 0.23 -8.96
C GLN A 142 -5.90 -0.94 -8.35
N MET A 143 -6.39 -0.77 -7.13
CA MET A 143 -7.15 -1.80 -6.42
C MET A 143 -8.52 -2.03 -7.04
N ASN A 144 -8.94 -3.29 -7.14
CA ASN A 144 -10.26 -3.74 -7.58
C ASN A 144 -10.92 -4.66 -6.54
N ASP A 145 -11.94 -5.44 -6.94
CA ASP A 145 -12.64 -6.36 -6.04
C ASP A 145 -11.86 -7.66 -5.77
N GLY A 146 -10.87 -7.98 -6.61
CA GLY A 146 -10.01 -9.15 -6.42
C GLY A 146 -8.79 -8.86 -5.54
N VAL A 147 -8.12 -9.93 -5.11
CA VAL A 147 -6.87 -9.80 -4.32
C VAL A 147 -5.73 -9.45 -5.26
N ASP A 148 -5.19 -8.23 -5.15
CA ASP A 148 -4.04 -7.71 -5.90
C ASP A 148 -4.13 -7.91 -7.43
N SER A 149 -5.36 -7.92 -8.00
CA SER A 149 -5.61 -8.25 -9.41
C SER A 149 -5.89 -7.05 -10.31
N GLY A 150 -5.91 -5.85 -9.75
CA GLY A 150 -6.21 -4.65 -10.51
C GLY A 150 -5.10 -4.21 -11.47
N PRO A 151 -5.38 -3.26 -12.36
CA PRO A 151 -4.43 -2.82 -13.38
C PRO A 151 -3.15 -2.23 -12.77
N ILE A 152 -2.01 -2.54 -13.38
CA ILE A 152 -0.68 -2.10 -12.96
C ILE A 152 -0.44 -0.66 -13.45
N VAL A 153 0.00 0.20 -12.52
CA VAL A 153 0.51 1.56 -12.77
C VAL A 153 1.99 1.50 -13.14
N GLY A 154 2.79 0.75 -12.36
CA GLY A 154 4.21 0.57 -12.57
C GLY A 154 4.80 -0.51 -11.69
N GLN A 155 6.00 -0.95 -12.03
CA GLN A 155 6.73 -1.99 -11.29
C GLN A 155 8.22 -1.66 -11.25
N LYS A 156 8.87 -2.08 -10.15
CA LYS A 156 10.33 -2.08 -10.04
C LYS A 156 10.81 -3.44 -9.57
N GLU A 157 11.79 -3.98 -10.27
CA GLU A 157 12.43 -5.24 -9.93
C GLU A 157 13.50 -5.04 -8.85
N GLU A 158 13.71 -6.08 -8.03
CA GLU A 158 14.78 -6.16 -7.05
C GLU A 158 15.39 -7.56 -7.07
N PRO A 159 16.71 -7.72 -7.21
CA PRO A 159 17.35 -9.03 -7.14
C PRO A 159 17.27 -9.61 -5.73
N ILE A 160 17.29 -10.95 -5.64
CA ILE A 160 17.41 -11.70 -4.40
C ILE A 160 18.81 -12.32 -4.38
N PHE A 161 19.63 -11.92 -3.42
CA PHE A 161 20.99 -12.44 -3.25
C PHE A 161 21.00 -13.66 -2.32
N LEU A 162 22.03 -14.50 -2.43
CA LEU A 162 22.15 -15.73 -1.64
C LEU A 162 22.33 -15.47 -0.13
N ASP A 163 22.89 -14.34 0.23
CA ASP A 163 23.12 -13.89 1.60
C ASP A 163 22.00 -13.00 2.16
N ASP A 164 20.91 -12.81 1.39
CA ASP A 164 19.79 -12.02 1.88
C ASP A 164 19.08 -12.67 3.06
N SER A 165 18.84 -11.87 4.07
CA SER A 165 17.74 -12.07 5.00
C SER A 165 16.46 -11.40 4.47
N ILE A 166 15.31 -11.76 5.03
CA ILE A 166 14.06 -11.06 4.70
C ILE A 166 14.14 -9.55 5.02
N ALA A 167 14.87 -9.17 6.05
CA ALA A 167 15.02 -7.77 6.43
C ALA A 167 15.83 -6.98 5.38
N THR A 168 16.94 -7.53 4.87
CA THR A 168 17.77 -6.87 3.86
C THR A 168 17.04 -6.74 2.53
N LEU A 169 16.36 -7.79 2.10
CA LEU A 169 15.55 -7.77 0.89
C LEU A 169 14.39 -6.78 1.01
N TYR A 170 13.67 -6.79 2.15
CA TYR A 170 12.52 -5.92 2.37
C TYR A 170 12.90 -4.44 2.31
N ALA A 171 14.03 -4.07 2.94
CA ALA A 171 14.55 -2.70 2.92
C ALA A 171 14.76 -2.20 1.47
N ARG A 172 15.38 -3.02 0.61
CA ARG A 172 15.59 -2.67 -0.80
C ARG A 172 14.27 -2.59 -1.60
N ILE A 173 13.32 -3.50 -1.35
CA ILE A 173 11.98 -3.46 -1.96
C ILE A 173 11.25 -2.17 -1.57
N GLU A 174 11.35 -1.73 -0.31
CA GLU A 174 10.77 -0.47 0.16
C GLU A 174 11.39 0.73 -0.56
N ASP A 175 12.71 0.75 -0.73
CA ASP A 175 13.38 1.81 -1.50
C ASP A 175 12.90 1.86 -2.95
N ARG A 176 12.75 0.71 -3.61
CA ARG A 176 12.13 0.63 -4.96
C ARG A 176 10.68 1.14 -4.95
N GLY A 177 9.94 0.88 -3.87
CA GLY A 177 8.58 1.40 -3.69
C GLY A 177 8.54 2.93 -3.60
N LEU A 178 9.47 3.53 -2.86
CA LEU A 178 9.59 5.00 -2.78
C LEU A 178 9.95 5.63 -4.13
N GLU A 179 10.90 5.03 -4.85
CA GLU A 179 11.25 5.46 -6.21
C GLU A 179 10.01 5.40 -7.12
N LEU A 180 9.27 4.28 -7.07
CA LEU A 180 8.08 4.08 -7.89
C LEU A 180 6.99 5.11 -7.57
N VAL A 181 6.74 5.41 -6.29
CA VAL A 181 5.79 6.45 -5.86
C VAL A 181 6.19 7.82 -6.42
N LYS A 182 7.46 8.22 -6.27
CA LYS A 182 7.99 9.50 -6.75
C LYS A 182 7.90 9.65 -8.27
N GLU A 183 8.08 8.56 -9.02
CA GLU A 183 8.03 8.56 -10.48
C GLU A 183 6.60 8.50 -11.03
N ALA A 184 5.74 7.69 -10.38
CA ALA A 184 4.42 7.37 -10.90
C ALA A 184 3.36 8.40 -10.52
N LEU A 185 3.33 8.88 -9.26
CA LEU A 185 2.27 9.76 -8.81
C LEU A 185 2.15 11.08 -9.61
N PRO A 186 3.26 11.79 -9.93
CA PRO A 186 3.16 12.99 -10.76
C PRO A 186 2.66 12.70 -12.19
N LYS A 187 3.06 11.56 -12.76
CA LYS A 187 2.57 11.15 -14.09
C LYS A 187 1.10 10.74 -14.05
N LEU A 188 0.68 10.09 -12.96
CA LEU A 188 -0.70 9.69 -12.73
C LEU A 188 -1.60 10.92 -12.58
N SER A 189 -1.15 11.94 -11.82
CA SER A 189 -1.88 13.21 -11.65
C SER A 189 -2.08 13.97 -12.96
N GLN A 190 -1.16 13.79 -13.91
CA GLN A 190 -1.20 14.41 -15.23
C GLN A 190 -1.92 13.55 -16.28
N GLY A 191 -2.49 12.40 -15.91
CA GLY A 191 -3.11 11.46 -16.84
C GLY A 191 -2.15 10.81 -17.86
N LYS A 192 -0.84 10.82 -17.56
CA LYS A 192 0.21 10.33 -18.48
C LYS A 192 0.55 8.85 -18.30
N ILE A 193 -0.17 8.12 -17.44
CA ILE A 193 0.02 6.69 -17.25
C ILE A 193 -1.11 5.90 -17.92
N LYS A 194 -0.72 4.98 -18.78
CA LYS A 194 -1.62 3.94 -19.28
C LYS A 194 -1.54 2.73 -18.35
N LEU A 195 -2.64 2.45 -17.67
CA LEU A 195 -2.76 1.28 -16.82
C LEU A 195 -2.66 -0.01 -17.64
N ARG A 196 -1.88 -0.98 -17.16
CA ARG A 196 -1.66 -2.27 -17.81
C ARG A 196 -2.46 -3.36 -17.09
N LEU A 197 -3.38 -4.03 -17.79
CA LEU A 197 -4.10 -5.18 -17.24
C LEU A 197 -3.11 -6.30 -16.89
N GLN A 198 -3.40 -7.02 -15.81
CA GLN A 198 -2.63 -8.19 -15.43
C GLN A 198 -2.98 -9.38 -16.32
N ASP A 199 -2.00 -10.23 -16.60
CA ASP A 199 -2.19 -11.51 -17.29
C ASP A 199 -2.54 -12.59 -16.25
N GLU A 200 -3.83 -12.84 -16.09
CA GLU A 200 -4.35 -13.79 -15.09
C GLU A 200 -3.80 -15.23 -15.27
N SER A 201 -3.36 -15.58 -16.47
CA SER A 201 -2.75 -16.90 -16.73
C SER A 201 -1.40 -17.09 -16.00
N LYS A 202 -0.73 -16.00 -15.65
CA LYS A 202 0.55 -15.98 -14.93
C LYS A 202 0.41 -15.79 -13.43
N ARG A 203 -0.81 -15.73 -12.94
CA ARG A 203 -1.09 -15.39 -11.56
C ARG A 203 -0.79 -16.55 -10.63
N ARG A 204 0.07 -16.30 -9.62
CA ARG A 204 0.29 -17.18 -8.48
C ARG A 204 -0.19 -16.48 -7.20
N ILE A 205 -1.21 -17.03 -6.55
CA ILE A 205 -1.75 -16.50 -5.30
C ILE A 205 -1.05 -17.18 -4.12
N MET A 206 -0.44 -16.40 -3.24
CA MET A 206 0.26 -16.91 -2.06
C MET A 206 -0.66 -16.85 -0.83
N PRO A 207 -0.68 -17.92 -0.02
CA PRO A 207 -1.44 -17.92 1.22
C PRO A 207 -0.84 -16.95 2.23
N GLN A 208 -1.69 -16.46 3.13
CA GLN A 208 -1.23 -15.73 4.31
C GLN A 208 -0.38 -16.69 5.17
N ARG A 209 0.76 -16.20 5.66
CA ARG A 209 1.55 -16.97 6.63
C ARG A 209 0.95 -16.81 8.02
N SER A 210 0.83 -17.92 8.71
CA SER A 210 0.56 -17.99 10.15
C SER A 210 1.84 -18.42 10.88
N PRO A 211 2.00 -18.06 12.14
CA PRO A 211 3.09 -18.55 13.00
C PRO A 211 3.08 -20.08 13.09
#